data_f84e5a116090e371a124ae7962ccff31
#
_entry.id   f84e5a116090e371a124ae7962ccff31
#
_cell.length_a   1.000
_cell.length_b   1.000
_cell.length_c   1.000
_cell.angle_alpha   90.00
_cell.angle_beta   90.00
_cell.angle_gamma   90.00
#
_symmetry.space_group_name_H-M   'P 1'
#
loop_
_entity.id
_entity.type
_entity.pdbx_description
1 polymer ?
#
loop_
_entity_poly.entity_id
_entity_poly.type
_entity_poly.pdbx_seq_one_letter_code
_entity_poly.pdbx_strand_id
1 'polypeptide(L)'
;ANSPGVIFLGGLASDMEGTKAKYLENWAKDSGNSFIRFDYTGHGESSGNFSEGSIASWFQDALSVLDELTTGKQILVGSSMGGWIALLLAKHKPERVHSLIGIAAAPDFTEDYMWNSFDDKQRQKIMEEGFIYQESEYSEEPYKISKNLIIHSREHLVLREKLIFSCPVRLLQGTDDNDVPVEVATRLLDHLESPDAKLEVVKGADHSFSTESCLELISLQINQLMKK
;
A
#
# COMPACT_ATOMS: atom_id res chain seq x y z
N ALA A 1 -27.99 -3.31 -5.37
CA ALA A 1 -26.74 -2.59 -5.04
C ALA A 1 -25.78 -2.84 -6.19
N ASN A 2 -25.14 -1.80 -6.72
CA ASN A 2 -24.08 -2.00 -7.72
C ASN A 2 -22.92 -2.71 -7.03
N SER A 3 -22.25 -3.63 -7.76
CA SER A 3 -21.01 -4.26 -7.30
C SER A 3 -19.96 -3.20 -6.93
N PRO A 4 -19.17 -3.36 -5.86
CA PRO A 4 -18.13 -2.42 -5.54
C PRO A 4 -17.09 -2.35 -6.65
N GLY A 5 -16.57 -1.16 -6.93
CA GLY A 5 -15.39 -1.01 -7.78
C GLY A 5 -14.11 -1.42 -7.04
N VAL A 6 -13.00 -1.51 -7.76
CA VAL A 6 -11.69 -1.84 -7.22
C VAL A 6 -10.71 -0.70 -7.47
N ILE A 7 -9.99 -0.26 -6.44
CA ILE A 7 -8.90 0.71 -6.56
C ILE A 7 -7.60 0.00 -6.22
N PHE A 8 -6.64 0.02 -7.15
CA PHE A 8 -5.28 -0.46 -6.90
C PHE A 8 -4.38 0.70 -6.46
N LEU A 9 -3.70 0.50 -5.33
CA LEU A 9 -2.81 1.44 -4.67
C LEU A 9 -1.39 0.89 -4.75
N GLY A 10 -0.53 1.56 -5.53
CA GLY A 10 0.84 1.13 -5.79
C GLY A 10 1.80 1.28 -4.60
N GLY A 11 2.98 0.69 -4.71
CA GLY A 11 4.07 0.80 -3.75
C GLY A 11 4.93 2.05 -3.94
N LEU A 12 5.88 2.27 -3.03
CA LEU A 12 6.87 3.35 -3.11
C LEU A 12 7.71 3.20 -4.38
N ALA A 13 7.91 4.29 -5.10
CA ALA A 13 8.68 4.36 -6.36
C ALA A 13 8.20 3.37 -7.45
N SER A 14 6.99 2.82 -7.34
CA SER A 14 6.36 2.03 -8.40
C SER A 14 5.38 2.87 -9.21
N ASP A 15 5.04 2.39 -10.41
CA ASP A 15 4.07 3.02 -11.28
C ASP A 15 2.83 2.15 -11.53
N MET A 16 1.82 2.73 -12.14
CA MET A 16 0.56 2.05 -12.45
C MET A 16 0.68 1.03 -13.60
N GLU A 17 1.84 0.93 -14.26
CA GLU A 17 2.13 -0.02 -15.34
C GLU A 17 2.72 -1.35 -14.83
N GLY A 18 2.90 -1.47 -13.51
CA GLY A 18 3.44 -2.66 -12.87
C GLY A 18 2.55 -3.90 -13.06
N THR A 19 3.14 -5.08 -12.89
CA THR A 19 2.54 -6.39 -13.17
C THR A 19 1.18 -6.60 -12.50
N LYS A 20 1.09 -6.31 -11.18
CA LYS A 20 -0.17 -6.45 -10.42
C LYS A 20 -1.26 -5.53 -10.94
N ALA A 21 -0.94 -4.26 -11.21
CA ALA A 21 -1.89 -3.27 -11.69
C ALA A 21 -2.47 -3.67 -13.05
N LYS A 22 -1.61 -4.08 -13.99
CA LYS A 22 -2.04 -4.56 -15.32
C LYS A 22 -2.83 -5.88 -15.27
N TYR A 23 -2.41 -6.81 -14.43
CA TYR A 23 -3.14 -8.06 -14.24
C TYR A 23 -4.57 -7.78 -13.76
N LEU A 24 -4.72 -6.93 -12.74
CA LEU A 24 -6.03 -6.60 -12.19
C LEU A 24 -6.88 -5.77 -13.15
N GLU A 25 -6.28 -4.92 -13.98
CA GLU A 25 -7.00 -4.23 -15.05
C GLU A 25 -7.61 -5.22 -16.06
N ASN A 26 -6.82 -6.22 -16.51
CA ASN A 26 -7.30 -7.26 -17.43
C ASN A 26 -8.38 -8.12 -16.76
N TRP A 27 -8.15 -8.57 -15.51
CA TRP A 27 -9.17 -9.27 -14.74
C TRP A 27 -10.48 -8.48 -14.64
N ALA A 28 -10.41 -7.18 -14.38
CA ALA A 28 -11.59 -6.33 -14.27
C ALA A 28 -12.33 -6.19 -15.63
N LYS A 29 -11.59 -6.02 -16.73
CA LYS A 29 -12.15 -5.98 -18.09
C LYS A 29 -12.88 -7.28 -18.43
N ASP A 30 -12.27 -8.42 -18.13
CA ASP A 30 -12.84 -9.74 -18.45
C ASP A 30 -14.08 -10.05 -17.61
N SER A 31 -14.11 -9.58 -16.38
CA SER A 31 -15.23 -9.80 -15.44
C SER A 31 -16.28 -8.68 -15.43
N GLY A 32 -16.08 -7.60 -16.20
CA GLY A 32 -17.00 -6.46 -16.29
C GLY A 32 -17.06 -5.61 -15.00
N ASN A 33 -16.00 -5.61 -14.21
CA ASN A 33 -15.91 -4.85 -12.96
C ASN A 33 -15.29 -3.46 -13.19
N SER A 34 -15.69 -2.48 -12.38
CA SER A 34 -15.04 -1.17 -12.34
C SER A 34 -13.69 -1.29 -11.66
N PHE A 35 -12.66 -0.69 -12.27
CA PHE A 35 -11.29 -0.73 -11.77
C PHE A 35 -10.57 0.59 -12.01
N ILE A 36 -9.78 1.04 -11.04
CA ILE A 36 -8.89 2.20 -11.15
C ILE A 36 -7.49 1.81 -10.69
N ARG A 37 -6.50 2.20 -11.48
CA ARG A 37 -5.08 2.29 -11.13
C ARG A 37 -4.59 3.69 -11.45
N PHE A 38 -3.65 4.21 -10.72
CA PHE A 38 -3.14 5.56 -10.88
C PHE A 38 -1.73 5.69 -10.32
N ASP A 39 -1.04 6.73 -10.74
CA ASP A 39 0.25 7.14 -10.21
C ASP A 39 0.06 8.27 -9.19
N TYR A 40 0.67 8.14 -8.02
CA TYR A 40 0.73 9.23 -7.06
C TYR A 40 1.56 10.39 -7.59
N THR A 41 1.41 11.57 -7.02
CA THR A 41 2.27 12.72 -7.29
C THR A 41 3.74 12.33 -7.22
N GLY A 42 4.50 12.60 -8.29
CA GLY A 42 5.91 12.25 -8.41
C GLY A 42 6.21 10.78 -8.75
N HIS A 43 5.21 9.93 -8.98
CA HIS A 43 5.36 8.57 -9.46
C HIS A 43 4.96 8.46 -10.93
N GLY A 44 5.55 7.50 -11.64
CA GLY A 44 5.20 7.16 -13.01
C GLY A 44 5.09 8.37 -13.92
N GLU A 45 3.93 8.56 -14.56
CA GLU A 45 3.64 9.68 -15.46
C GLU A 45 2.98 10.88 -14.73
N SER A 46 2.68 10.79 -13.44
CA SER A 46 2.11 11.89 -12.68
C SER A 46 3.13 13.00 -12.46
N SER A 47 2.65 14.24 -12.54
CA SER A 47 3.47 15.43 -12.28
C SER A 47 3.96 15.48 -10.82
N GLY A 48 4.90 16.39 -10.55
CA GLY A 48 5.49 16.58 -9.23
C GLY A 48 6.87 15.94 -9.10
N ASN A 49 7.42 16.02 -7.90
CA ASN A 49 8.75 15.50 -7.61
C ASN A 49 8.66 14.44 -6.51
N PHE A 50 9.08 13.22 -6.81
CA PHE A 50 9.10 12.11 -5.87
C PHE A 50 9.79 12.45 -4.55
N SER A 51 10.92 13.17 -4.61
CA SER A 51 11.68 13.53 -3.41
C SER A 51 10.99 14.55 -2.49
N GLU A 52 9.91 15.17 -2.94
CA GLU A 52 9.05 16.06 -2.14
C GLU A 52 7.83 15.34 -1.57
N GLY A 53 7.59 14.11 -1.99
CA GLY A 53 6.47 13.30 -1.54
C GLY A 53 6.60 12.78 -0.10
N SER A 54 5.48 12.38 0.44
CA SER A 54 5.34 11.76 1.75
C SER A 54 4.06 10.92 1.79
N ILE A 55 3.90 10.09 2.82
CA ILE A 55 2.64 9.36 3.03
C ILE A 55 1.46 10.33 3.10
N ALA A 56 1.65 11.53 3.68
CA ALA A 56 0.61 12.55 3.75
C ALA A 56 0.14 12.98 2.35
N SER A 57 1.06 13.33 1.44
CA SER A 57 0.71 13.77 0.09
C SER A 57 0.08 12.65 -0.74
N TRP A 58 0.65 11.44 -0.71
CA TRP A 58 0.13 10.30 -1.47
C TRP A 58 -1.21 9.78 -0.93
N PHE A 59 -1.44 9.92 0.39
CA PHE A 59 -2.76 9.69 0.96
C PHE A 59 -3.79 10.70 0.42
N GLN A 60 -3.44 11.99 0.27
CA GLN A 60 -4.34 12.98 -0.33
C GLN A 60 -4.64 12.68 -1.80
N ASP A 61 -3.64 12.24 -2.59
CA ASP A 61 -3.87 11.78 -3.97
C ASP A 61 -4.88 10.63 -4.01
N ALA A 62 -4.68 9.61 -3.19
CA ALA A 62 -5.58 8.47 -3.10
C ALA A 62 -6.99 8.86 -2.63
N LEU A 63 -7.10 9.82 -1.71
CA LEU A 63 -8.36 10.36 -1.24
C LEU A 63 -9.10 11.09 -2.36
N SER A 64 -8.40 11.89 -3.17
CA SER A 64 -8.96 12.55 -4.34
C SER A 64 -9.46 11.55 -5.37
N VAL A 65 -8.70 10.48 -5.66
CA VAL A 65 -9.13 9.39 -6.53
C VAL A 65 -10.41 8.73 -6.00
N LEU A 66 -10.47 8.43 -4.71
CA LEU A 66 -11.64 7.81 -4.08
C LEU A 66 -12.88 8.73 -4.18
N ASP A 67 -12.72 10.02 -3.86
CA ASP A 67 -13.85 10.95 -3.74
C ASP A 67 -14.32 11.47 -5.10
N GLU A 68 -13.41 11.70 -6.05
CA GLU A 68 -13.74 12.38 -7.32
C GLU A 68 -13.93 11.41 -8.49
N LEU A 69 -13.25 10.25 -8.49
CA LEU A 69 -13.28 9.32 -9.62
C LEU A 69 -14.13 8.08 -9.36
N THR A 70 -14.64 7.89 -8.13
CA THR A 70 -15.46 6.73 -7.80
C THR A 70 -16.76 7.08 -7.11
N THR A 71 -17.72 6.19 -7.18
CA THR A 71 -18.99 6.29 -6.46
C THR A 71 -19.27 5.01 -5.65
N GLY A 72 -19.96 5.15 -4.52
CA GLY A 72 -20.27 4.01 -3.65
C GLY A 72 -19.03 3.45 -2.94
N LYS A 73 -19.17 2.23 -2.43
CA LYS A 73 -18.09 1.54 -1.72
C LYS A 73 -17.09 0.90 -2.69
N GLN A 74 -15.82 0.93 -2.34
CA GLN A 74 -14.73 0.37 -3.14
C GLN A 74 -14.00 -0.76 -2.38
N ILE A 75 -13.48 -1.72 -3.10
CA ILE A 75 -12.46 -2.66 -2.61
C ILE A 75 -11.11 -2.00 -2.82
N LEU A 76 -10.38 -1.77 -1.75
CA LEU A 76 -9.03 -1.21 -1.79
C LEU A 76 -8.01 -2.35 -1.87
N VAL A 77 -7.18 -2.36 -2.89
CA VAL A 77 -6.08 -3.33 -3.07
C VAL A 77 -4.76 -2.56 -3.01
N GLY A 78 -4.09 -2.64 -1.88
CA GLY A 78 -2.85 -1.90 -1.64
C GLY A 78 -1.63 -2.80 -1.57
N SER A 79 -0.59 -2.49 -2.36
CA SER A 79 0.68 -3.21 -2.35
C SER A 79 1.75 -2.39 -1.64
N SER A 80 2.46 -3.00 -0.69
CA SER A 80 3.56 -2.35 0.06
C SER A 80 3.09 -1.02 0.71
N MET A 81 3.68 0.13 0.34
CA MET A 81 3.22 1.46 0.74
C MET A 81 1.73 1.67 0.46
N GLY A 82 1.23 1.17 -0.68
CA GLY A 82 -0.19 1.25 -1.02
C GLY A 82 -1.09 0.54 -0.01
N GLY A 83 -0.59 -0.49 0.68
CA GLY A 83 -1.26 -1.12 1.81
C GLY A 83 -1.44 -0.16 2.98
N TRP A 84 -0.43 0.64 3.31
CA TRP A 84 -0.54 1.69 4.32
C TRP A 84 -1.56 2.78 3.91
N ILE A 85 -1.48 3.25 2.66
CA ILE A 85 -2.47 4.21 2.12
C ILE A 85 -3.90 3.64 2.20
N ALA A 86 -4.10 2.36 1.87
CA ALA A 86 -5.39 1.70 1.98
C ALA A 86 -5.93 1.67 3.42
N LEU A 87 -5.07 1.42 4.41
CA LEU A 87 -5.43 1.49 5.84
C LEU A 87 -5.86 2.91 6.24
N LEU A 88 -5.15 3.94 5.76
CA LEU A 88 -5.52 5.33 6.00
C LEU A 88 -6.86 5.68 5.36
N LEU A 89 -7.13 5.27 4.12
CA LEU A 89 -8.43 5.44 3.49
C LEU A 89 -9.56 4.76 4.28
N ALA A 90 -9.34 3.53 4.73
CA ALA A 90 -10.33 2.80 5.52
C ALA A 90 -10.59 3.44 6.89
N LYS A 91 -9.57 4.06 7.50
CA LYS A 91 -9.69 4.80 8.76
C LYS A 91 -10.46 6.12 8.59
N HIS A 92 -10.23 6.86 7.49
CA HIS A 92 -10.78 8.20 7.29
C HIS A 92 -12.11 8.22 6.53
N LYS A 93 -12.38 7.21 5.70
CA LYS A 93 -13.58 7.09 4.84
C LYS A 93 -14.22 5.70 4.96
N PRO A 94 -14.52 5.20 6.18
CA PRO A 94 -15.05 3.84 6.36
C PRO A 94 -16.34 3.57 5.59
N GLU A 95 -17.16 4.61 5.36
CA GLU A 95 -18.39 4.52 4.58
C GLU A 95 -18.16 4.28 3.08
N ARG A 96 -16.95 4.58 2.57
CA ARG A 96 -16.55 4.41 1.17
C ARG A 96 -15.81 3.10 0.92
N VAL A 97 -15.47 2.34 1.98
CA VAL A 97 -14.71 1.10 1.86
C VAL A 97 -15.61 -0.11 2.03
N HIS A 98 -15.63 -0.98 1.03
CA HIS A 98 -16.30 -2.27 1.06
C HIS A 98 -15.43 -3.31 1.77
N SER A 99 -14.17 -3.38 1.38
CA SER A 99 -13.16 -4.29 1.94
C SER A 99 -11.76 -3.82 1.58
N LEU A 100 -10.74 -4.38 2.25
CA LEU A 100 -9.34 -4.06 2.05
C LEU A 100 -8.53 -5.33 1.81
N ILE A 101 -7.64 -5.29 0.81
CA ILE A 101 -6.62 -6.30 0.57
C ILE A 101 -5.26 -5.61 0.66
N GLY A 102 -4.43 -6.03 1.61
CA GLY A 102 -3.04 -5.62 1.75
C GLY A 102 -2.11 -6.69 1.21
N ILE A 103 -1.28 -6.38 0.22
CA ILE A 103 -0.29 -7.28 -0.38
C ILE A 103 1.09 -6.80 0.06
N ALA A 104 1.80 -7.62 0.83
CA ALA A 104 3.09 -7.23 1.41
C ALA A 104 3.01 -5.82 2.05
N ALA A 105 1.89 -5.54 2.75
CA ALA A 105 1.58 -4.21 3.24
C ALA A 105 2.64 -3.72 4.23
N ALA A 106 3.12 -2.48 4.03
CA ALA A 106 4.21 -1.87 4.78
C ALA A 106 3.74 -0.66 5.61
N PRO A 107 2.81 -0.82 6.58
CA PRO A 107 2.42 0.29 7.44
C PRO A 107 3.60 0.78 8.28
N ASP A 108 3.66 2.09 8.48
CA ASP A 108 4.64 2.76 9.35
C ASP A 108 6.12 2.54 8.98
N PHE A 109 6.41 2.05 7.75
CA PHE A 109 7.77 1.67 7.34
C PHE A 109 8.78 2.83 7.41
N THR A 110 8.33 4.07 7.23
CA THR A 110 9.21 5.25 7.29
C THR A 110 9.79 5.48 8.68
N GLU A 111 9.07 5.12 9.73
CA GLU A 111 9.52 5.22 11.11
C GLU A 111 10.10 3.90 11.61
N ASP A 112 9.34 2.80 11.50
CA ASP A 112 9.66 1.54 12.15
C ASP A 112 10.83 0.81 11.47
N TYR A 113 11.05 1.04 10.18
CA TYR A 113 12.13 0.41 9.42
C TYR A 113 13.16 1.41 8.94
N MET A 114 12.79 2.44 8.17
CA MET A 114 13.77 3.39 7.65
C MET A 114 14.45 4.19 8.76
N TRP A 115 13.69 4.98 9.51
CA TRP A 115 14.27 5.85 10.53
C TRP A 115 15.00 5.06 11.63
N ASN A 116 14.44 3.93 12.05
CA ASN A 116 15.05 3.12 13.10
C ASN A 116 16.32 2.40 12.63
N SER A 117 16.49 2.14 11.33
CA SER A 117 17.72 1.54 10.79
C SER A 117 18.86 2.54 10.63
N PHE A 118 18.57 3.85 10.59
CA PHE A 118 19.61 4.87 10.41
C PHE A 118 20.44 5.05 11.67
N ASP A 119 21.75 5.16 11.45
CA ASP A 119 22.69 5.57 12.50
C ASP A 119 22.53 7.07 12.82
N ASP A 120 23.21 7.53 13.88
CA ASP A 120 23.12 8.93 14.32
C ASP A 120 23.62 9.92 13.26
N LYS A 121 24.62 9.54 12.45
CA LYS A 121 25.14 10.40 11.37
C LYS A 121 24.15 10.54 10.24
N GLN A 122 23.50 9.44 9.84
CA GLN A 122 22.47 9.43 8.83
C GLN A 122 21.24 10.26 9.28
N ARG A 123 20.81 10.09 10.52
CA ARG A 123 19.73 10.90 11.11
C ARG A 123 20.07 12.38 11.15
N GLN A 124 21.28 12.72 11.62
CA GLN A 124 21.75 14.10 11.62
C GLN A 124 21.78 14.67 10.18
N LYS A 125 22.32 13.94 9.22
CA LYS A 125 22.39 14.35 7.82
C LYS A 125 21.00 14.62 7.23
N ILE A 126 20.01 13.71 7.47
CA ILE A 126 18.64 13.96 7.03
C ILE A 126 18.08 15.24 7.65
N MET A 127 18.32 15.49 8.92
CA MET A 127 17.74 16.64 9.62
C MET A 127 18.40 17.97 9.20
N GLU A 128 19.68 17.98 8.89
CA GLU A 128 20.46 19.17 8.53
C GLU A 128 20.48 19.44 7.03
N GLU A 129 20.75 18.39 6.19
CA GLU A 129 20.88 18.53 4.74
C GLU A 129 19.56 18.25 4.00
N GLY A 130 18.57 17.67 4.68
CA GLY A 130 17.24 17.42 4.13
C GLY A 130 17.08 16.05 3.44
N PHE A 131 18.12 15.26 3.24
CA PHE A 131 18.03 13.95 2.61
C PHE A 131 19.29 13.10 2.82
N ILE A 132 19.13 11.79 2.54
CA ILE A 132 20.24 10.84 2.32
C ILE A 132 19.95 10.02 1.06
N TYR A 133 20.98 9.35 0.54
CA TYR A 133 20.84 8.31 -0.46
C TYR A 133 20.99 6.94 0.19
N GLN A 134 20.12 6.00 -0.20
CA GLN A 134 20.16 4.62 0.23
C GLN A 134 20.19 3.71 -1.00
N GLU A 135 21.09 2.73 -1.00
CA GLU A 135 21.18 1.70 -2.03
C GLU A 135 19.86 0.94 -2.15
N SER A 136 19.51 0.53 -3.36
CA SER A 136 18.29 -0.20 -3.66
C SER A 136 18.58 -1.46 -4.47
N GLU A 137 17.91 -2.55 -4.16
CA GLU A 137 17.96 -3.76 -4.99
C GLU A 137 17.06 -3.66 -6.24
N TYR A 138 16.21 -2.63 -6.32
CA TYR A 138 15.22 -2.44 -7.41
C TYR A 138 15.62 -1.38 -8.43
N SER A 139 16.72 -0.64 -8.19
CA SER A 139 17.17 0.46 -9.06
C SER A 139 18.70 0.51 -9.08
N GLU A 140 19.28 0.76 -10.25
CA GLU A 140 20.73 1.03 -10.39
C GLU A 140 21.13 2.33 -9.68
N GLU A 141 20.18 3.26 -9.50
CA GLU A 141 20.41 4.50 -8.77
C GLU A 141 19.88 4.39 -7.33
N PRO A 142 20.63 4.93 -6.36
CA PRO A 142 20.20 4.91 -4.96
C PRO A 142 18.94 5.77 -4.75
N TYR A 143 18.05 5.33 -3.88
CA TYR A 143 16.88 6.10 -3.50
C TYR A 143 17.26 7.32 -2.66
N LYS A 144 16.70 8.47 -3.04
CA LYS A 144 16.76 9.67 -2.22
C LYS A 144 15.67 9.63 -1.15
N ILE A 145 16.07 9.40 0.10
CA ILE A 145 15.17 9.47 1.25
C ILE A 145 15.20 10.89 1.79
N SER A 146 14.08 11.58 1.68
CA SER A 146 13.97 12.97 2.11
C SER A 146 13.52 13.09 3.57
N LYS A 147 13.91 14.19 4.21
CA LYS A 147 13.38 14.61 5.51
C LYS A 147 11.85 14.72 5.47
N ASN A 148 11.31 15.20 4.34
CA ASN A 148 9.88 15.34 4.11
C ASN A 148 9.16 14.00 4.24
N LEU A 149 9.67 12.96 3.57
CA LEU A 149 9.13 11.60 3.67
C LEU A 149 9.06 11.12 5.12
N ILE A 150 10.13 11.31 5.90
CA ILE A 150 10.19 10.84 7.29
C ILE A 150 9.25 11.65 8.18
N ILE A 151 9.39 12.98 8.18
CA ILE A 151 8.71 13.84 9.18
C ILE A 151 7.19 13.89 8.95
N HIS A 152 6.76 14.12 7.70
CA HIS A 152 5.32 14.23 7.41
C HIS A 152 4.58 12.89 7.44
N SER A 153 5.29 11.76 7.33
CA SER A 153 4.67 10.45 7.49
C SER A 153 4.34 10.11 8.94
N ARG A 154 5.00 10.74 9.92
CA ARG A 154 4.80 10.50 11.36
C ARG A 154 3.38 10.80 11.83
N GLU A 155 2.70 11.75 11.19
CA GLU A 155 1.31 12.09 11.51
C GLU A 155 0.31 11.02 11.02
N HIS A 156 0.78 10.08 10.19
CA HIS A 156 -0.02 9.04 9.55
C HIS A 156 0.31 7.62 10.03
N LEU A 157 1.07 7.48 11.13
CA LEU A 157 1.36 6.18 11.70
C LEU A 157 0.07 5.49 12.16
N VAL A 158 -0.07 4.20 11.85
CA VAL A 158 -1.29 3.44 12.09
C VAL A 158 -1.14 2.28 13.06
N LEU A 159 0.10 1.85 13.34
CA LEU A 159 0.38 0.74 14.27
C LEU A 159 0.73 1.24 15.70
N ARG A 160 0.22 2.40 16.10
CA ARG A 160 0.39 2.96 17.45
C ARG A 160 -0.82 2.69 18.34
N GLU A 161 -1.94 2.34 17.73
CA GLU A 161 -3.21 2.01 18.38
C GLU A 161 -3.96 0.95 17.55
N LYS A 162 -5.05 0.41 18.08
CA LYS A 162 -5.89 -0.54 17.35
C LYS A 162 -6.55 0.12 16.14
N LEU A 163 -6.61 -0.61 15.04
CA LEU A 163 -7.29 -0.22 13.80
C LEU A 163 -8.70 -0.83 13.79
N ILE A 164 -9.70 -0.01 14.05
CA ILE A 164 -11.10 -0.45 14.13
C ILE A 164 -11.73 -0.28 12.74
N PHE A 165 -12.01 -1.40 12.07
CA PHE A 165 -12.64 -1.43 10.76
C PHE A 165 -13.93 -2.23 10.78
N SER A 166 -14.98 -1.69 10.14
CA SER A 166 -16.26 -2.41 9.95
C SER A 166 -16.27 -3.29 8.70
N CYS A 167 -15.24 -3.23 7.87
CA CYS A 167 -15.13 -3.96 6.61
C CYS A 167 -14.22 -5.19 6.73
N PRO A 168 -14.39 -6.21 5.86
CA PRO A 168 -13.47 -7.32 5.74
C PRO A 168 -12.06 -6.89 5.34
N VAL A 169 -11.02 -7.53 5.92
CA VAL A 169 -9.61 -7.30 5.58
C VAL A 169 -8.94 -8.61 5.20
N ARG A 170 -8.16 -8.59 4.14
CA ARG A 170 -7.28 -9.68 3.70
C ARG A 170 -5.84 -9.17 3.64
N LEU A 171 -4.94 -9.87 4.28
CA LEU A 171 -3.50 -9.63 4.21
C LEU A 171 -2.86 -10.79 3.48
N LEU A 172 -2.07 -10.51 2.45
CA LEU A 172 -1.33 -11.48 1.65
C LEU A 172 0.15 -11.19 1.81
N GLN A 173 0.93 -12.19 2.24
CA GLN A 173 2.34 -12.00 2.56
C GLN A 173 3.17 -13.18 2.04
N GLY A 174 4.35 -12.88 1.49
CA GLY A 174 5.32 -13.89 1.05
C GLY A 174 6.30 -14.27 2.16
N THR A 175 6.79 -15.53 2.18
CA THR A 175 7.84 -15.92 3.14
C THR A 175 9.23 -15.47 2.73
N ASP A 176 9.45 -15.20 1.44
CA ASP A 176 10.73 -14.79 0.86
C ASP A 176 10.77 -13.29 0.56
N ASP A 177 9.89 -12.53 1.24
CA ASP A 177 9.85 -11.07 1.21
C ASP A 177 10.95 -10.52 2.12
N ASN A 178 12.02 -9.97 1.52
CA ASN A 178 13.16 -9.39 2.23
C ASN A 178 12.94 -7.93 2.65
N ASP A 179 11.93 -7.24 2.07
CA ASP A 179 11.64 -5.84 2.37
C ASP A 179 10.62 -5.69 3.51
N VAL A 180 9.59 -6.53 3.49
CA VAL A 180 8.52 -6.54 4.49
C VAL A 180 8.40 -7.94 5.08
N PRO A 181 9.07 -8.20 6.20
CA PRO A 181 9.02 -9.52 6.86
C PRO A 181 7.60 -9.93 7.27
N VAL A 182 7.34 -11.24 7.37
CA VAL A 182 6.04 -11.81 7.78
C VAL A 182 5.57 -11.25 9.12
N GLU A 183 6.49 -10.88 9.99
CA GLU A 183 6.23 -10.28 11.30
C GLU A 183 5.46 -8.96 11.19
N VAL A 184 5.67 -8.19 10.11
CA VAL A 184 4.91 -6.95 9.85
C VAL A 184 3.45 -7.27 9.58
N ALA A 185 3.18 -8.27 8.74
CA ALA A 185 1.81 -8.69 8.43
C ALA A 185 1.11 -9.28 9.66
N THR A 186 1.83 -10.04 10.48
CA THR A 186 1.33 -10.60 11.74
C THR A 186 1.01 -9.49 12.74
N ARG A 187 1.93 -8.53 12.91
CA ARG A 187 1.71 -7.35 13.76
C ARG A 187 0.52 -6.53 13.28
N LEU A 188 0.39 -6.32 11.97
CA LEU A 188 -0.77 -5.63 11.39
C LEU A 188 -2.06 -6.39 11.70
N LEU A 189 -2.10 -7.72 11.52
CA LEU A 189 -3.27 -8.53 11.86
C LEU A 189 -3.67 -8.39 13.32
N ASP A 190 -2.70 -8.38 14.24
CA ASP A 190 -2.93 -8.20 15.67
C ASP A 190 -3.48 -6.80 16.03
N HIS A 191 -3.19 -5.78 15.20
CA HIS A 191 -3.71 -4.42 15.40
C HIS A 191 -5.12 -4.24 14.82
N LEU A 192 -5.55 -5.14 13.92
CA LEU A 192 -6.86 -5.05 13.27
C LEU A 192 -7.99 -5.52 14.20
N GLU A 193 -8.94 -4.64 14.45
CA GLU A 193 -10.26 -4.98 14.98
C GLU A 193 -11.28 -4.91 13.83
N SER A 194 -11.46 -6.03 13.14
CA SER A 194 -12.40 -6.22 12.03
C SER A 194 -13.18 -7.51 12.25
N PRO A 195 -14.48 -7.56 11.87
CA PRO A 195 -15.28 -8.77 12.01
C PRO A 195 -14.81 -9.94 11.13
N ASP A 196 -13.98 -9.64 10.12
CA ASP A 196 -13.49 -10.64 9.16
C ASP A 196 -12.10 -10.26 8.65
N ALA A 197 -11.08 -10.36 9.51
CA ALA A 197 -9.67 -10.17 9.16
C ALA A 197 -8.97 -11.52 8.99
N LYS A 198 -8.16 -11.67 7.91
CA LYS A 198 -7.38 -12.88 7.64
C LYS A 198 -6.01 -12.51 7.09
N LEU A 199 -5.00 -13.28 7.49
CA LEU A 199 -3.67 -13.27 6.89
C LEU A 199 -3.45 -14.60 6.18
N GLU A 200 -3.03 -14.53 4.93
CA GLU A 200 -2.58 -15.68 4.14
C GLU A 200 -1.10 -15.51 3.80
N VAL A 201 -0.29 -16.49 4.22
CA VAL A 201 1.16 -16.49 4.00
C VAL A 201 1.49 -17.49 2.90
N VAL A 202 2.13 -17.00 1.82
CA VAL A 202 2.50 -17.81 0.65
C VAL A 202 3.97 -18.15 0.70
N LYS A 203 4.29 -19.45 0.82
CA LYS A 203 5.66 -19.91 0.87
C LYS A 203 6.38 -19.65 -0.45
N GLY A 204 7.58 -19.04 -0.37
CA GLY A 204 8.43 -18.75 -1.52
C GLY A 204 8.02 -17.52 -2.32
N ALA A 205 6.94 -16.84 -1.97
CA ALA A 205 6.61 -15.57 -2.61
C ALA A 205 7.51 -14.45 -2.06
N ASP A 206 7.98 -13.60 -2.98
CA ASP A 206 8.81 -12.42 -2.71
C ASP A 206 7.98 -11.16 -2.44
N HIS A 207 8.64 -10.01 -2.25
CA HIS A 207 7.98 -8.72 -2.05
C HIS A 207 7.10 -8.30 -3.24
N SER A 208 7.50 -8.64 -4.45
CA SER A 208 6.73 -8.29 -5.65
C SER A 208 5.37 -8.98 -5.68
N PHE A 209 5.26 -10.17 -5.09
CA PHE A 209 4.03 -10.98 -5.05
C PHE A 209 3.37 -11.11 -6.42
N SER A 210 4.18 -11.31 -7.47
CA SER A 210 3.77 -11.19 -8.89
C SER A 210 3.91 -12.47 -9.69
N THR A 211 4.13 -13.63 -9.04
CA THR A 211 4.01 -14.92 -9.72
C THR A 211 2.57 -15.16 -10.17
N GLU A 212 2.35 -16.01 -11.16
CA GLU A 212 1.01 -16.32 -11.67
C GLU A 212 0.06 -16.77 -10.55
N SER A 213 0.52 -17.67 -9.68
CA SER A 213 -0.27 -18.14 -8.53
C SER A 213 -0.59 -17.03 -7.50
N CYS A 214 0.33 -16.08 -7.30
CA CYS A 214 0.08 -14.92 -6.43
C CYS A 214 -0.95 -13.97 -7.04
N LEU A 215 -0.87 -13.72 -8.35
CA LEU A 215 -1.83 -12.88 -9.06
C LEU A 215 -3.24 -13.50 -9.08
N GLU A 216 -3.33 -14.81 -9.31
CA GLU A 216 -4.58 -15.55 -9.19
C GLU A 216 -5.17 -15.49 -7.78
N LEU A 217 -4.32 -15.61 -6.75
CA LEU A 217 -4.76 -15.49 -5.36
C LEU A 217 -5.35 -14.10 -5.07
N ILE A 218 -4.72 -13.02 -5.57
CA ILE A 218 -5.26 -11.66 -5.39
C ILE A 218 -6.66 -11.55 -6.01
N SER A 219 -6.82 -11.97 -7.26
CA SER A 219 -8.12 -11.92 -7.95
C SER A 219 -9.17 -12.81 -7.30
N LEU A 220 -8.77 -13.98 -6.77
CA LEU A 220 -9.64 -14.86 -6.00
C LEU A 220 -10.16 -14.17 -4.73
N GLN A 221 -9.30 -13.48 -3.97
CA GLN A 221 -9.70 -12.75 -2.78
C GLN A 221 -10.66 -11.61 -3.13
N ILE A 222 -10.42 -10.87 -4.22
CA ILE A 222 -11.35 -9.84 -4.69
C ILE A 222 -12.72 -10.46 -5.01
N ASN A 223 -12.76 -11.56 -5.78
CA ASN A 223 -14.00 -12.24 -6.15
C ASN A 223 -14.80 -12.77 -4.92
N GLN A 224 -14.09 -13.22 -3.87
CA GLN A 224 -14.74 -13.65 -2.63
C GLN A 224 -15.34 -12.47 -1.86
N LEU A 225 -14.66 -11.33 -1.85
CA LEU A 225 -15.12 -10.13 -1.16
C LEU A 225 -16.29 -9.45 -1.87
N MET A 226 -16.32 -9.48 -3.21
CA MET A 226 -17.44 -8.93 -3.99
C MET A 226 -18.79 -9.65 -3.73
N LYS A 227 -18.76 -10.89 -3.21
CA LYS A 227 -19.96 -11.69 -2.92
C LYS A 227 -20.54 -11.44 -1.52
N LYS A 228 -19.89 -10.61 -0.71
CA LYS A 228 -20.29 -10.26 0.65
C LYS A 228 -21.02 -8.92 0.69
#